data_0c71d29856ccc672a15955603da7a761
#
_entry.id   0c71d29856ccc672a15955603da7a761
#
_cell.length_a   1.000
_cell.length_b   1.000
_cell.length_c   1.000
_cell.angle_alpha   90.00
_cell.angle_beta   90.00
_cell.angle_gamma   90.00
#
_symmetry.space_group_name_H-M   'P 1'
#
loop_
_entity.id
_entity.type
_entity.pdbx_description
1 polymer ?
#
loop_
_entity_poly.entity_id
_entity_poly.type
_entity_poly.pdbx_seq_one_letter_code
_entity_poly.pdbx_strand_id
1 'polypeptide(L)'
;MTARFAAAAILAFVVVAGAGARPAADPGVTPTNVLLGGTVPLTGEAAAFGAVGPGAKAYFDYVNARGGVNGRKIEYRYYDDAYNPAQTVQLTRRLVENDNVFAVFNSIGTA
;
A
#
# COMPACT_ATOMS: atom_id res chain seq x y z
N MET A 1 71.82 30.75 14.20
CA MET A 1 70.38 31.06 14.03
C MET A 1 69.74 29.97 13.21
N THR A 2 69.08 29.06 13.86
CA THR A 2 68.44 27.89 13.22
C THR A 2 66.94 28.05 13.31
N ALA A 3 66.28 28.36 12.22
CA ALA A 3 64.81 28.43 12.12
C ALA A 3 64.22 27.02 11.91
N ARG A 4 63.42 26.57 12.87
CA ARG A 4 62.67 25.34 12.79
C ARG A 4 61.30 25.64 12.20
N PHE A 5 61.02 25.16 10.99
CA PHE A 5 59.66 25.13 10.42
C PHE A 5 58.92 23.90 10.93
N ALA A 6 57.89 24.11 11.71
CA ALA A 6 56.92 23.11 12.13
C ALA A 6 55.85 22.98 11.04
N ALA A 7 55.81 21.85 10.33
CA ALA A 7 54.73 21.53 9.40
C ALA A 7 53.57 20.93 10.17
N ALA A 8 52.45 21.64 10.22
CA ALA A 8 51.19 21.16 10.77
C ALA A 8 50.44 20.36 9.69
N ALA A 9 50.36 19.05 9.85
CA ALA A 9 49.55 18.19 9.00
C ALA A 9 48.09 18.26 9.46
N ILE A 10 47.23 18.85 8.65
CA ILE A 10 45.75 18.87 8.85
C ILE A 10 45.22 17.55 8.31
N LEU A 11 44.80 16.68 9.19
CA LEU A 11 44.11 15.42 8.83
C LEU A 11 42.62 15.75 8.56
N ALA A 12 42.24 15.81 7.28
CA ALA A 12 40.83 15.99 6.89
C ALA A 12 40.07 14.66 7.10
N PHE A 13 39.23 14.62 8.11
CA PHE A 13 38.32 13.49 8.38
C PHE A 13 37.12 13.55 7.45
N VAL A 14 37.12 12.79 6.36
CA VAL A 14 35.99 12.66 5.46
C VAL A 14 34.97 11.74 6.13
N VAL A 15 33.90 12.34 6.73
CA VAL A 15 32.73 11.59 7.19
C VAL A 15 31.92 11.21 5.97
N VAL A 16 32.10 9.97 5.49
CA VAL A 16 31.17 9.38 4.52
C VAL A 16 29.87 9.09 5.25
N ALA A 17 28.90 9.99 5.15
CA ALA A 17 27.52 9.74 5.56
C ALA A 17 26.99 8.60 4.69
N GLY A 18 26.97 7.38 5.24
CA GLY A 18 26.32 6.24 4.61
C GLY A 18 24.85 6.57 4.40
N ALA A 19 24.44 6.78 3.16
CA ALA A 19 23.04 6.83 2.78
C ALA A 19 22.46 5.42 3.04
N GLY A 20 21.94 5.20 4.25
CA GLY A 20 21.21 3.98 4.57
C GLY A 20 20.07 3.85 3.57
N ALA A 21 20.08 2.80 2.74
CA ALA A 21 18.99 2.48 1.86
C ALA A 21 17.72 2.37 2.71
N ARG A 22 16.79 3.30 2.53
CA ARG A 22 15.46 3.17 3.12
C ARG A 22 14.85 1.88 2.57
N PRO A 23 14.28 1.01 3.40
CA PRO A 23 13.52 -0.12 2.90
C PRO A 23 12.51 0.41 1.88
N ALA A 24 12.41 -0.25 0.73
CA ALA A 24 11.35 0.06 -0.23
C ALA A 24 10.02 -0.02 0.51
N ALA A 25 9.19 1.03 0.40
CA ALA A 25 7.87 1.00 1.02
C ALA A 25 7.05 -0.11 0.37
N ASP A 26 6.32 -0.87 1.19
CA ASP A 26 5.41 -1.90 0.67
C ASP A 26 4.36 -1.26 -0.26
N PRO A 27 3.99 -1.93 -1.37
CA PRO A 27 2.92 -1.45 -2.24
C PRO A 27 1.66 -1.12 -1.43
N GLY A 28 0.97 -0.04 -1.78
CA GLY A 28 -0.27 0.36 -1.13
C GLY A 28 -0.16 0.84 0.32
N VAL A 29 1.06 0.95 0.88
CA VAL A 29 1.28 1.45 2.24
C VAL A 29 2.02 2.79 2.21
N THR A 30 1.44 3.77 2.88
CA THR A 30 2.05 5.08 3.11
C THR A 30 2.10 5.37 4.62
N PRO A 31 2.76 6.44 5.07
CA PRO A 31 2.69 6.85 6.47
C PRO A 31 1.28 7.13 6.99
N THR A 32 0.33 7.44 6.10
CA THR A 32 -1.02 7.87 6.46
C THR A 32 -2.14 6.96 5.96
N ASN A 33 -1.87 6.07 5.00
CA ASN A 33 -2.89 5.25 4.36
C ASN A 33 -2.40 3.81 4.12
N VAL A 34 -3.36 2.88 4.12
CA VAL A 34 -3.22 1.52 3.60
C VAL A 34 -4.29 1.31 2.53
N LEU A 35 -3.89 0.93 1.32
CA LEU A 35 -4.80 0.65 0.21
C LEU A 35 -5.07 -0.85 0.11
N LEU A 36 -6.32 -1.24 0.31
CA LEU A 36 -6.81 -2.59 0.08
C LEU A 36 -7.59 -2.65 -1.22
N GLY A 37 -7.58 -3.80 -1.87
CA GLY A 37 -8.37 -4.06 -3.08
C GLY A 37 -9.30 -5.24 -2.92
N GLY A 38 -10.31 -5.35 -3.80
CA GLY A 38 -11.20 -6.50 -3.83
C GLY A 38 -12.00 -6.60 -5.12
N THR A 39 -12.56 -7.76 -5.38
CA THR A 39 -13.54 -7.99 -6.44
C THR A 39 -14.82 -8.51 -5.82
N VAL A 40 -15.95 -7.99 -6.24
CA VAL A 40 -17.26 -8.35 -5.70
C VAL A 40 -18.30 -8.37 -6.82
N PRO A 41 -19.29 -9.28 -6.78
CA PRO A 41 -20.33 -9.33 -7.79
C PRO A 41 -21.43 -8.30 -7.52
N LEU A 42 -21.20 -7.04 -7.92
CA LEU A 42 -22.24 -6.00 -7.79
C LEU A 42 -23.39 -6.22 -8.77
N THR A 43 -23.11 -6.86 -9.89
CA THR A 43 -24.06 -7.22 -10.93
C THR A 43 -24.01 -8.72 -11.24
N GLY A 44 -24.88 -9.19 -12.13
CA GLY A 44 -24.92 -10.59 -12.55
C GLY A 44 -25.72 -11.49 -11.60
N GLU A 45 -25.55 -12.81 -11.77
CA GLU A 45 -26.33 -13.83 -11.07
C GLU A 45 -26.09 -13.87 -9.56
N ALA A 46 -24.91 -13.45 -9.12
CA ALA A 46 -24.53 -13.43 -7.72
C ALA A 46 -24.63 -12.04 -7.07
N ALA A 47 -25.35 -11.10 -7.71
CA ALA A 47 -25.47 -9.71 -7.22
C ALA A 47 -26.01 -9.60 -5.78
N ALA A 48 -26.77 -10.59 -5.31
CA ALA A 48 -27.24 -10.64 -3.92
C ALA A 48 -26.07 -10.65 -2.89
N PHE A 49 -24.89 -11.11 -3.27
CA PHE A 49 -23.69 -11.11 -2.44
C PHE A 49 -22.84 -9.86 -2.62
N GLY A 50 -23.17 -8.99 -3.56
CA GLY A 50 -22.40 -7.77 -3.87
C GLY A 50 -22.33 -6.77 -2.70
N ALA A 51 -23.26 -6.84 -1.75
CA ALA A 51 -23.29 -5.96 -0.57
C ALA A 51 -22.02 -6.07 0.32
N VAL A 52 -21.21 -7.09 0.17
CA VAL A 52 -19.95 -7.24 0.95
C VAL A 52 -18.93 -6.15 0.63
N GLY A 53 -18.89 -5.67 -0.62
CA GLY A 53 -18.00 -4.56 -1.02
C GLY A 53 -18.34 -3.26 -0.31
N PRO A 54 -19.53 -2.68 -0.54
CA PRO A 54 -19.95 -1.47 0.17
C PRO A 54 -20.05 -1.66 1.68
N GLY A 55 -20.37 -2.85 2.18
CA GLY A 55 -20.38 -3.16 3.61
C GLY A 55 -19.00 -3.06 4.24
N ALA A 56 -17.98 -3.65 3.61
CA ALA A 56 -16.60 -3.52 4.03
C ALA A 56 -16.13 -2.05 3.99
N LYS A 57 -16.47 -1.34 2.92
CA LYS A 57 -16.14 0.08 2.80
C LYS A 57 -16.75 0.89 3.93
N ALA A 58 -18.02 0.69 4.24
CA ALA A 58 -18.70 1.39 5.33
C ALA A 58 -18.04 1.14 6.69
N TYR A 59 -17.59 -0.09 6.94
CA TYR A 59 -16.85 -0.42 8.15
C TYR A 59 -15.48 0.27 8.20
N PHE A 60 -14.76 0.31 7.10
CA PHE A 60 -13.49 1.04 7.03
C PHE A 60 -13.67 2.54 7.21
N ASP A 61 -14.74 3.13 6.65
CA ASP A 61 -15.06 4.53 6.87
C ASP A 61 -15.34 4.81 8.36
N TYR A 62 -16.04 3.89 9.05
CA TYR A 62 -16.28 3.97 10.49
C TYR A 62 -14.96 3.91 11.29
N VAL A 63 -14.04 3.01 10.95
CA VAL A 63 -12.71 2.90 11.57
C VAL A 63 -11.89 4.17 11.31
N ASN A 64 -11.93 4.66 10.08
CA ASN A 64 -11.22 5.87 9.66
C ASN A 64 -11.68 7.13 10.40
N ALA A 65 -12.98 7.23 10.69
CA ALA A 65 -13.55 8.33 11.48
C ALA A 65 -13.03 8.35 12.93
N ARG A 66 -12.49 7.22 13.41
CA ARG A 66 -11.89 7.05 14.74
C ARG A 66 -10.37 7.12 14.77
N GLY A 67 -9.76 7.58 13.67
CA GLY A 67 -8.32 7.74 13.55
C GLY A 67 -7.63 6.63 12.75
N GLY A 68 -8.38 5.67 12.21
CA GLY A 68 -7.82 4.58 11.42
C GLY A 68 -7.11 3.51 12.27
N VAL A 69 -6.13 2.86 11.66
CA VAL A 69 -5.32 1.81 12.32
C VAL A 69 -3.88 2.27 12.40
N ASN A 70 -3.35 2.39 13.62
CA ASN A 70 -1.98 2.90 13.86
C ASN A 70 -1.69 4.22 13.13
N GLY A 71 -2.65 5.15 13.14
CA GLY A 71 -2.55 6.45 12.49
C GLY A 71 -2.71 6.43 10.97
N ARG A 72 -3.02 5.28 10.38
CA ARG A 72 -3.29 5.15 8.94
C ARG A 72 -4.77 4.96 8.67
N LYS A 73 -5.27 5.60 7.63
CA LYS A 73 -6.61 5.36 7.10
C LYS A 73 -6.58 4.15 6.18
N ILE A 74 -7.66 3.38 6.18
CA ILE A 74 -7.87 2.28 5.25
C ILE A 74 -8.62 2.82 4.04
N GLU A 75 -8.03 2.76 2.87
CA GLU A 75 -8.69 2.98 1.58
C GLU A 75 -9.05 1.62 1.01
N TYR A 76 -10.30 1.45 0.57
CA TYR A 76 -10.77 0.21 -0.03
C TYR A 76 -11.28 0.46 -1.43
N ARG A 77 -10.63 -0.17 -2.41
CA ARG A 77 -10.96 -0.10 -3.83
C ARG A 77 -11.47 -1.45 -4.29
N TYR A 78 -12.71 -1.50 -4.72
CA TYR A 78 -13.28 -2.75 -5.20
C TYR A 78 -13.93 -2.57 -6.58
N TYR A 79 -13.95 -3.65 -7.33
CA TYR A 79 -14.47 -3.71 -8.70
C TYR A 79 -15.56 -4.76 -8.81
N ASP A 80 -16.53 -4.48 -9.69
CA ASP A 80 -17.56 -5.44 -10.05
C ASP A 80 -17.00 -6.47 -11.05
N ASP A 81 -17.01 -7.73 -10.68
CA ASP A 81 -16.61 -8.84 -11.54
C ASP A 81 -17.79 -9.63 -12.11
N ALA A 82 -19.02 -9.22 -11.78
CA ALA A 82 -20.26 -9.87 -12.19
C ALA A 82 -20.28 -11.39 -11.92
N TYR A 83 -19.50 -11.86 -10.94
CA TYR A 83 -19.26 -13.28 -10.64
C TYR A 83 -18.65 -14.06 -11.83
N ASN A 84 -17.93 -13.39 -12.69
CA ASN A 84 -17.28 -13.97 -13.85
C ASN A 84 -15.80 -14.22 -13.58
N PRO A 85 -15.33 -15.50 -13.54
CA PRO A 85 -13.93 -15.81 -13.22
C PRO A 85 -12.90 -15.13 -14.14
N ALA A 86 -13.21 -14.97 -15.43
CA ALA A 86 -12.32 -14.30 -16.36
C ALA A 86 -12.18 -12.79 -16.03
N GLN A 87 -13.27 -12.14 -15.63
CA GLN A 87 -13.23 -10.75 -15.17
C GLN A 87 -12.50 -10.63 -13.83
N THR A 88 -12.76 -11.56 -12.89
CA THR A 88 -12.09 -11.59 -11.59
C THR A 88 -10.55 -11.63 -11.76
N VAL A 89 -10.03 -12.47 -12.66
CA VAL A 89 -8.59 -12.53 -12.96
C VAL A 89 -8.05 -11.20 -13.48
N GLN A 90 -8.75 -10.57 -14.43
CA GLN A 90 -8.33 -9.29 -15.01
C GLN A 90 -8.33 -8.18 -13.96
N LEU A 91 -9.40 -8.09 -13.15
CA LEU A 91 -9.54 -7.07 -12.13
C LEU A 91 -8.56 -7.27 -10.97
N THR A 92 -8.29 -8.52 -10.59
CA THR A 92 -7.26 -8.81 -9.58
C THR A 92 -5.87 -8.39 -10.06
N ARG A 93 -5.53 -8.68 -11.32
CA ARG A 93 -4.27 -8.17 -11.91
C ARG A 93 -4.21 -6.65 -11.88
N ARG A 94 -5.29 -5.98 -12.25
CA ARG A 94 -5.37 -4.53 -12.19
C ARG A 94 -5.12 -4.00 -10.76
N LEU A 95 -5.75 -4.59 -9.75
CA LEU A 95 -5.55 -4.22 -8.36
C LEU A 95 -4.07 -4.34 -7.94
N VAL A 96 -3.41 -5.43 -8.34
CA VAL A 96 -2.02 -5.71 -7.95
C VAL A 96 -1.02 -4.90 -8.78
N GLU A 97 -1.16 -4.93 -10.11
CA GLU A 97 -0.13 -4.42 -11.03
C GLU A 97 -0.27 -2.91 -11.32
N ASN A 98 -1.50 -2.39 -11.35
CA ASN A 98 -1.77 -1.00 -11.69
C ASN A 98 -2.14 -0.16 -10.48
N ASP A 99 -3.04 -0.65 -9.64
CA ASP A 99 -3.50 0.09 -8.46
C ASP A 99 -2.52 -0.04 -7.29
N ASN A 100 -1.61 -1.03 -7.33
CA ASN A 100 -0.60 -1.30 -6.32
C ASN A 100 -1.20 -1.45 -4.91
N VAL A 101 -2.26 -2.24 -4.78
CA VAL A 101 -2.88 -2.49 -3.47
C VAL A 101 -1.92 -3.26 -2.56
N PHE A 102 -1.98 -2.98 -1.27
CA PHE A 102 -1.21 -3.72 -0.27
C PHE A 102 -1.66 -5.18 -0.16
N ALA A 103 -2.96 -5.39 -0.18
CA ALA A 103 -3.54 -6.72 -0.13
C ALA A 103 -4.91 -6.75 -0.82
N VAL A 104 -5.28 -7.93 -1.31
CA VAL A 104 -6.63 -8.21 -1.77
C VAL A 104 -7.45 -8.68 -0.58
N PHE A 105 -8.60 -8.05 -0.37
CA PHE A 105 -9.46 -8.27 0.77
C PHE A 105 -10.89 -8.58 0.33
N ASN A 106 -11.48 -9.61 0.91
CA ASN A 106 -12.90 -9.93 0.81
C ASN A 106 -13.41 -10.09 -0.63
N SER A 107 -12.58 -10.64 -1.52
CA SER A 107 -13.04 -11.05 -2.85
C SER A 107 -13.97 -12.24 -2.72
N ILE A 108 -15.10 -12.18 -3.43
CA ILE A 108 -16.06 -13.27 -3.49
C ILE A 108 -15.97 -13.98 -4.83
N GLY A 109 -15.78 -15.27 -4.77
CA GLY A 109 -15.82 -16.15 -5.92
C GLY A 109 -15.55 -17.59 -5.49
N THR A 110 -16.24 -18.53 -6.16
CA THR A 110 -15.90 -19.95 -6.17
C THR A 110 -15.37 -20.24 -7.56
N ALA A 111 -14.08 -20.06 -7.77
CA ALA A 111 -13.43 -20.35 -9.04
C ALA A 111 -13.38 -21.84 -9.29
#